data_7cfba6cd979e2bfedf0d0c91ef546f8d
#
_entry.id   7cfba6cd979e2bfedf0d0c91ef546f8d
#
_cell.length_a   1.000
_cell.length_b   1.000
_cell.length_c   1.000
_cell.angle_alpha   90.00
_cell.angle_beta   90.00
_cell.angle_gamma   90.00
#
_symmetry.space_group_name_H-M   'P 1'
#
loop_
_entity.id
_entity.type
_entity.pdbx_description
1 polymer ?
#
loop_
_entity_poly.entity_id
_entity_poly.type
_entity_poly.pdbx_seq_one_letter_code
_entity_poly.pdbx_strand_id
1 'polypeptide(L)'
;MSTNKCWYKEMAVYQIWPRSFCDGNGDGIGDIKGIMSKLDYIKSLGVDAIWFSPLYKSPQEDMGYDIADYKDIAEEYGTLDEFKELLEAIHARGMKVIMDLVINHTSNQHKWFLESMKSKDNPYHDYYFWRDGKKGGKKPPNNWLSTFSGPAWKYNEDLNQYYLHLFAEGQPDLNMDNPKVREEIKDIMRFWLDMGVDGFREDVITFISKAEGLPNGFPLPVATGIEHYKSGPHLQEYLGEFRKVLDEYDCMTVGEAPMMTPKTAMKFIEENKDQKLNMMFHFQHMEADCLFYSWIRAPFSLRKLKNVYNNWQTKLYGKAWNTLYIENHDQPRIINRYGSLKYRVESGKMLATMYICQSGTPFIYQGQEIGMVNIGLPEIEMYEDVSTQNAYHTMRHLGFTHNMVMKVAKYASRDNARTPVQWSAEKNAGFTTADKPWFYINDNYKEINVEAAEKDENSILNYYRKLLKLRKENPIIIYGDFKMYNKLSRKLFVYERSYEGQRMLVINSFSEKPVKFKAPANFDITKSELLISNYDCKDKSNAFTLCPYESRVYLIK
;
A
#
# COMPACT_ATOMS: atom_id res chain seq x y z
N MET A 1 -26.46 1.19 23.64
CA MET A 1 -25.32 0.25 23.52
C MET A 1 -24.26 0.98 22.71
N SER A 2 -23.10 1.23 23.27
CA SER A 2 -21.99 1.87 22.53
C SER A 2 -21.54 0.91 21.44
N THR A 3 -21.92 1.19 20.19
CA THR A 3 -21.37 0.51 19.03
C THR A 3 -19.88 0.79 19.02
N ASN A 4 -19.08 -0.25 19.03
CA ASN A 4 -17.62 -0.16 19.10
C ASN A 4 -17.11 0.46 17.79
N LYS A 5 -17.04 1.79 17.73
CA LYS A 5 -16.59 2.56 16.55
C LYS A 5 -15.11 2.32 16.16
N CYS A 6 -14.49 1.30 16.71
CA CYS A 6 -13.08 1.01 16.52
C CYS A 6 -12.81 -0.39 15.93
N TRP A 7 -13.77 -0.98 15.22
CA TRP A 7 -13.64 -2.30 14.59
C TRP A 7 -12.39 -2.42 13.72
N TYR A 8 -11.97 -1.33 13.08
CA TYR A 8 -10.76 -1.28 12.24
C TYR A 8 -9.44 -1.53 13.01
N LYS A 9 -9.42 -1.42 14.34
CA LYS A 9 -8.21 -1.71 15.14
C LYS A 9 -7.94 -3.20 15.28
N GLU A 10 -8.99 -4.00 15.33
CA GLU A 10 -8.91 -5.44 15.55
C GLU A 10 -8.80 -6.24 14.25
N MET A 11 -9.17 -5.64 13.13
CA MET A 11 -9.16 -6.28 11.82
C MET A 11 -7.76 -6.53 11.24
N ALA A 12 -7.72 -7.43 10.28
CA ALA A 12 -6.66 -7.57 9.27
C ALA A 12 -7.27 -7.37 7.88
N VAL A 13 -6.57 -6.68 7.00
CA VAL A 13 -7.04 -6.32 5.65
C VAL A 13 -6.26 -7.11 4.61
N TYR A 14 -6.95 -7.64 3.60
CA TYR A 14 -6.34 -8.22 2.41
C TYR A 14 -6.50 -7.27 1.24
N GLN A 15 -5.39 -6.86 0.61
CA GLN A 15 -5.43 -5.98 -0.56
C GLN A 15 -5.48 -6.79 -1.84
N ILE A 16 -6.45 -6.49 -2.69
CA ILE A 16 -6.60 -7.04 -4.02
C ILE A 16 -6.24 -5.98 -5.08
N TRP A 17 -5.34 -6.34 -5.98
CA TRP A 17 -5.12 -5.69 -7.27
C TRP A 17 -5.95 -6.45 -8.31
N PRO A 18 -7.15 -5.95 -8.71
CA PRO A 18 -8.15 -6.73 -9.43
C PRO A 18 -7.62 -7.38 -10.70
N ARG A 19 -6.94 -6.60 -11.53
CA ARG A 19 -6.41 -7.00 -12.84
C ARG A 19 -5.53 -8.25 -12.80
N SER A 20 -4.86 -8.51 -11.68
CA SER A 20 -3.94 -9.65 -11.49
C SER A 20 -4.38 -10.63 -10.42
N PHE A 21 -5.60 -10.57 -9.91
CA PHE A 21 -6.01 -11.46 -8.85
C PHE A 21 -6.47 -12.83 -9.37
N CYS A 22 -7.55 -12.87 -10.13
CA CYS A 22 -8.08 -14.07 -10.77
C CYS A 22 -9.02 -13.67 -11.91
N ASP A 23 -8.88 -14.30 -13.05
CA ASP A 23 -9.75 -14.14 -14.21
C ASP A 23 -10.89 -15.18 -14.16
N GLY A 24 -12.11 -14.73 -14.08
CA GLY A 24 -13.32 -15.57 -14.03
C GLY A 24 -14.06 -15.68 -15.35
N ASN A 25 -13.83 -14.80 -16.32
CA ASN A 25 -14.50 -14.77 -17.61
C ASN A 25 -13.66 -15.39 -18.75
N GLY A 26 -12.35 -15.56 -18.55
CA GLY A 26 -11.43 -16.21 -19.50
C GLY A 26 -10.89 -15.28 -20.59
N ASP A 27 -10.82 -13.96 -20.33
CA ASP A 27 -10.25 -12.98 -21.26
C ASP A 27 -8.77 -12.65 -21.02
N GLY A 28 -8.20 -13.15 -19.94
CA GLY A 28 -6.81 -12.92 -19.54
C GLY A 28 -6.61 -11.81 -18.52
N ILE A 29 -7.67 -11.14 -18.10
CA ILE A 29 -7.67 -10.05 -17.12
C ILE A 29 -8.43 -10.52 -15.87
N GLY A 30 -7.92 -10.22 -14.69
CA GLY A 30 -8.64 -10.50 -13.44
C GLY A 30 -9.90 -9.65 -13.31
N ASP A 31 -10.97 -10.22 -12.77
CA ASP A 31 -12.30 -9.62 -12.74
C ASP A 31 -13.08 -9.93 -11.45
N ILE A 32 -14.28 -9.35 -11.33
CA ILE A 32 -15.17 -9.53 -10.18
C ILE A 32 -15.56 -11.01 -10.02
N LYS A 33 -15.81 -11.74 -11.11
CA LYS A 33 -16.17 -13.18 -11.06
C LYS A 33 -15.02 -14.02 -10.52
N GLY A 34 -13.80 -13.72 -10.96
CA GLY A 34 -12.59 -14.34 -10.44
C GLY A 34 -12.39 -14.04 -8.95
N ILE A 35 -12.62 -12.80 -8.51
CA ILE A 35 -12.58 -12.42 -7.08
C ILE A 35 -13.62 -13.20 -6.30
N MET A 36 -14.86 -13.25 -6.77
CA MET A 36 -15.96 -14.01 -6.13
C MET A 36 -15.60 -15.48 -5.94
N SER A 37 -14.95 -16.10 -6.91
CA SER A 37 -14.52 -17.51 -6.87
C SER A 37 -13.49 -17.81 -5.77
N LYS A 38 -12.82 -16.78 -5.23
CA LYS A 38 -11.74 -16.89 -4.24
C LYS A 38 -12.10 -16.34 -2.85
N LEU A 39 -13.35 -15.92 -2.62
CA LEU A 39 -13.75 -15.33 -1.33
C LEU A 39 -13.56 -16.28 -0.14
N ASP A 40 -13.80 -17.59 -0.33
CA ASP A 40 -13.60 -18.58 0.74
C ASP A 40 -12.12 -18.77 1.07
N TYR A 41 -11.24 -18.71 0.06
CA TYR A 41 -9.80 -18.69 0.27
C TYR A 41 -9.40 -17.46 1.10
N ILE A 42 -9.84 -16.26 0.70
CA ILE A 42 -9.54 -15.01 1.43
C ILE A 42 -10.05 -15.11 2.88
N LYS A 43 -11.28 -15.56 3.09
CA LYS A 43 -11.84 -15.76 4.44
C LYS A 43 -11.01 -16.74 5.26
N SER A 44 -10.52 -17.82 4.64
CA SER A 44 -9.71 -18.84 5.31
C SER A 44 -8.36 -18.33 5.83
N LEU A 45 -7.85 -17.20 5.30
CA LEU A 45 -6.65 -16.54 5.82
C LEU A 45 -6.87 -15.98 7.23
N GLY A 46 -8.13 -15.69 7.58
CA GLY A 46 -8.47 -15.04 8.85
C GLY A 46 -8.50 -13.52 8.78
N VAL A 47 -8.55 -12.93 7.58
CA VAL A 47 -8.74 -11.49 7.39
C VAL A 47 -10.20 -11.07 7.60
N ASP A 48 -10.42 -9.79 7.85
CA ASP A 48 -11.71 -9.22 8.24
C ASP A 48 -12.22 -8.19 7.24
N ALA A 49 -11.36 -7.72 6.34
CA ALA A 49 -11.73 -6.78 5.30
C ALA A 49 -10.92 -7.02 4.02
N ILE A 50 -11.50 -6.61 2.89
CA ILE A 50 -10.84 -6.58 1.59
C ILE A 50 -10.71 -5.12 1.17
N TRP A 51 -9.51 -4.69 0.79
CA TRP A 51 -9.26 -3.44 0.12
C TRP A 51 -9.04 -3.70 -1.37
N PHE A 52 -9.90 -3.12 -2.21
CA PHE A 52 -9.74 -3.13 -3.66
C PHE A 52 -8.93 -1.91 -4.11
N SER A 53 -7.83 -2.13 -4.84
CA SER A 53 -7.29 -1.10 -5.72
C SER A 53 -8.34 -0.72 -6.77
N PRO A 54 -8.26 0.46 -7.45
CA PRO A 54 -9.38 1.00 -8.21
C PRO A 54 -10.03 0.01 -9.17
N LEU A 55 -11.37 -0.09 -9.08
CA LEU A 55 -12.24 -0.87 -9.98
C LEU A 55 -13.03 0.03 -10.93
N TYR A 56 -12.90 1.35 -10.80
CA TYR A 56 -13.66 2.35 -11.53
C TYR A 56 -13.34 2.37 -13.03
N LYS A 57 -14.25 2.93 -13.85
CA LYS A 57 -13.94 3.20 -15.27
C LYS A 57 -12.67 4.03 -15.41
N SER A 58 -11.73 3.50 -16.20
CA SER A 58 -10.41 4.08 -16.41
C SER A 58 -9.88 3.70 -17.78
N PRO A 59 -9.19 4.58 -18.51
CA PRO A 59 -8.43 4.22 -19.71
C PRO A 59 -7.14 3.44 -19.39
N GLN A 60 -6.84 3.18 -18.10
CA GLN A 60 -5.72 2.35 -17.61
C GLN A 60 -4.32 2.91 -17.92
N GLU A 61 -4.15 4.23 -18.10
CA GLU A 61 -2.83 4.84 -18.29
C GLU A 61 -1.93 4.65 -17.05
N ASP A 62 -2.52 4.75 -15.86
CA ASP A 62 -1.88 4.40 -14.58
C ASP A 62 -2.65 3.26 -13.88
N MET A 63 -3.03 2.24 -14.65
CA MET A 63 -3.58 0.97 -14.15
C MET A 63 -4.75 1.14 -13.17
N GLY A 64 -5.72 2.01 -13.51
CA GLY A 64 -6.94 2.27 -12.75
C GLY A 64 -6.90 3.53 -11.88
N TYR A 65 -5.71 4.11 -11.63
CA TYR A 65 -5.60 5.37 -10.86
C TYR A 65 -5.92 6.62 -11.68
N ASP A 66 -6.20 6.50 -12.97
CA ASP A 66 -6.70 7.52 -13.89
C ASP A 66 -8.21 7.33 -14.11
N ILE A 67 -9.03 7.81 -13.17
CA ILE A 67 -10.47 7.53 -13.11
C ILE A 67 -11.24 8.39 -14.10
N ALA A 68 -12.00 7.75 -15.01
CA ALA A 68 -12.89 8.41 -15.98
C ALA A 68 -14.34 8.52 -15.49
N ASP A 69 -14.80 7.61 -14.62
CA ASP A 69 -16.09 7.69 -13.94
C ASP A 69 -15.99 7.03 -12.55
N TYR A 70 -16.28 7.82 -11.50
CA TYR A 70 -16.21 7.37 -10.10
C TYR A 70 -17.40 6.52 -9.65
N LYS A 71 -18.50 6.52 -10.41
CA LYS A 71 -19.76 5.88 -10.01
C LYS A 71 -20.10 4.65 -10.83
N ASP A 72 -19.11 4.13 -11.60
CA ASP A 72 -19.28 2.95 -12.40
C ASP A 72 -18.01 2.08 -12.37
N ILE A 73 -18.16 0.80 -12.70
CA ILE A 73 -17.08 -0.19 -12.72
C ILE A 73 -16.49 -0.26 -14.13
N ALA A 74 -15.18 -0.47 -14.25
CA ALA A 74 -14.51 -0.69 -15.53
C ALA A 74 -15.01 -1.99 -16.19
N GLU A 75 -15.28 -1.92 -17.50
CA GLU A 75 -15.91 -3.03 -18.26
C GLU A 75 -15.09 -4.32 -18.21
N GLU A 76 -13.76 -4.20 -18.16
CA GLU A 76 -12.87 -5.37 -18.01
C GLU A 76 -12.99 -6.06 -16.65
N TYR A 77 -13.50 -5.39 -15.62
CA TYR A 77 -13.70 -6.00 -14.29
C TYR A 77 -15.12 -6.48 -14.08
N GLY A 78 -16.08 -5.98 -14.87
CA GLY A 78 -17.49 -6.36 -14.78
C GLY A 78 -18.42 -5.15 -14.77
N THR A 79 -19.56 -5.29 -14.08
CA THR A 79 -20.61 -4.28 -14.00
C THR A 79 -20.81 -3.81 -12.56
N LEU A 80 -21.51 -2.68 -12.40
CA LEU A 80 -21.90 -2.18 -11.08
C LEU A 80 -22.82 -3.17 -10.33
N ASP A 81 -23.67 -3.91 -11.06
CA ASP A 81 -24.55 -4.91 -10.44
C ASP A 81 -23.73 -6.14 -9.99
N GLU A 82 -22.76 -6.61 -10.76
CA GLU A 82 -21.81 -7.65 -10.33
C GLU A 82 -20.99 -7.19 -9.11
N PHE A 83 -20.65 -5.90 -9.02
CA PHE A 83 -19.98 -5.36 -7.82
C PHE A 83 -20.89 -5.39 -6.60
N LYS A 84 -22.20 -5.09 -6.74
CA LYS A 84 -23.17 -5.23 -5.63
C LYS A 84 -23.27 -6.68 -5.15
N GLU A 85 -23.33 -7.64 -6.07
CA GLU A 85 -23.32 -9.07 -5.74
C GLU A 85 -22.03 -9.46 -5.01
N LEU A 86 -20.87 -8.96 -5.45
CA LEU A 86 -19.59 -9.17 -4.77
C LEU A 86 -19.60 -8.59 -3.35
N LEU A 87 -20.11 -7.37 -3.17
CA LEU A 87 -20.21 -6.70 -1.88
C LEU A 87 -21.08 -7.50 -0.90
N GLU A 88 -22.26 -7.95 -1.35
CA GLU A 88 -23.16 -8.82 -0.57
C GLU A 88 -22.48 -10.15 -0.21
N ALA A 89 -21.77 -10.78 -1.15
CA ALA A 89 -21.08 -12.04 -0.91
C ALA A 89 -19.91 -11.90 0.10
N ILE A 90 -19.23 -10.76 0.13
CA ILE A 90 -18.20 -10.44 1.11
C ILE A 90 -18.81 -10.23 2.48
N HIS A 91 -19.89 -9.43 2.57
CA HIS A 91 -20.62 -9.18 3.81
C HIS A 91 -21.25 -10.46 4.40
N ALA A 92 -21.79 -11.33 3.56
CA ALA A 92 -22.33 -12.63 3.99
C ALA A 92 -21.28 -13.53 4.67
N ARG A 93 -19.98 -13.33 4.36
CA ARG A 93 -18.86 -14.00 5.03
C ARG A 93 -18.35 -13.26 6.27
N GLY A 94 -19.01 -12.18 6.68
CA GLY A 94 -18.61 -11.35 7.82
C GLY A 94 -17.29 -10.60 7.56
N MET A 95 -17.02 -10.24 6.31
CA MET A 95 -15.90 -9.37 5.94
C MET A 95 -16.42 -8.01 5.48
N LYS A 96 -15.56 -7.00 5.51
CA LYS A 96 -15.84 -5.62 5.12
C LYS A 96 -15.13 -5.26 3.81
N VAL A 97 -15.63 -4.20 3.16
CA VAL A 97 -15.07 -3.71 1.88
C VAL A 97 -14.53 -2.29 2.03
N ILE A 98 -13.29 -2.10 1.61
CA ILE A 98 -12.61 -0.81 1.53
C ILE A 98 -12.33 -0.52 0.06
N MET A 99 -12.85 0.60 -0.44
CA MET A 99 -12.60 1.07 -1.80
C MET A 99 -11.44 2.07 -1.83
N ASP A 100 -10.78 2.18 -2.98
CA ASP A 100 -9.76 3.21 -3.20
C ASP A 100 -10.44 4.54 -3.59
N LEU A 101 -10.17 5.62 -2.90
CA LEU A 101 -10.70 6.96 -3.19
C LEU A 101 -9.57 7.84 -3.76
N VAL A 102 -9.52 7.94 -5.09
CA VAL A 102 -8.50 8.69 -5.82
C VAL A 102 -9.05 10.06 -6.16
N ILE A 103 -8.75 11.06 -5.35
CA ILE A 103 -9.34 12.40 -5.45
C ILE A 103 -8.33 13.55 -5.65
N ASN A 104 -7.04 13.24 -5.77
CA ASN A 104 -6.07 14.26 -6.15
C ASN A 104 -6.20 14.67 -7.63
N HIS A 105 -6.60 13.73 -8.50
CA HIS A 105 -6.69 13.88 -9.95
C HIS A 105 -7.79 13.00 -10.52
N THR A 106 -8.14 13.23 -11.78
CA THR A 106 -8.99 12.33 -12.57
C THR A 106 -8.23 11.83 -13.78
N SER A 107 -8.84 10.95 -14.60
CA SER A 107 -8.39 10.77 -15.97
C SER A 107 -8.64 12.05 -16.81
N ASN A 108 -7.83 12.26 -17.84
CA ASN A 108 -8.11 13.21 -18.90
C ASN A 108 -9.34 12.83 -19.75
N GLN A 109 -9.87 11.62 -19.58
CA GLN A 109 -11.12 11.13 -20.18
C GLN A 109 -12.34 11.38 -19.28
N HIS A 110 -12.15 11.90 -18.06
CA HIS A 110 -13.26 12.22 -17.17
C HIS A 110 -14.12 13.34 -17.74
N LYS A 111 -15.45 13.23 -17.62
CA LYS A 111 -16.41 14.22 -18.16
C LYS A 111 -16.09 15.66 -17.72
N TRP A 112 -15.64 15.85 -16.48
CA TRP A 112 -15.28 17.19 -16.00
C TRP A 112 -14.08 17.77 -16.74
N PHE A 113 -13.06 16.95 -17.03
CA PHE A 113 -11.88 17.41 -17.75
C PHE A 113 -12.20 17.71 -19.22
N LEU A 114 -12.98 16.85 -19.89
CA LEU A 114 -13.43 17.06 -21.26
C LEU A 114 -14.24 18.37 -21.39
N GLU A 115 -15.11 18.67 -20.42
CA GLU A 115 -15.83 19.94 -20.37
C GLU A 115 -14.87 21.10 -20.09
N SER A 116 -13.93 20.97 -19.18
CA SER A 116 -12.97 22.01 -18.78
C SER A 116 -12.10 22.49 -19.96
N MET A 117 -11.86 21.63 -20.94
CA MET A 117 -11.08 21.94 -22.15
C MET A 117 -11.84 22.71 -23.23
N LYS A 118 -13.18 22.83 -23.15
CA LYS A 118 -13.97 23.45 -24.20
C LYS A 118 -13.80 24.96 -24.27
N SER A 119 -13.69 25.64 -23.13
CA SER A 119 -13.42 27.07 -23.05
C SER A 119 -13.00 27.49 -21.64
N LYS A 120 -12.34 28.64 -21.53
CA LYS A 120 -11.96 29.24 -20.24
C LYS A 120 -13.17 29.66 -19.38
N ASP A 121 -14.31 29.92 -20.03
CA ASP A 121 -15.56 30.31 -19.35
C ASP A 121 -16.45 29.10 -19.01
N ASN A 122 -16.03 27.86 -19.32
CA ASN A 122 -16.80 26.67 -19.00
C ASN A 122 -16.88 26.50 -17.48
N PRO A 123 -18.05 26.15 -16.89
CA PRO A 123 -18.20 25.93 -15.44
C PRO A 123 -17.25 24.91 -14.85
N TYR A 124 -16.76 23.97 -15.63
CA TYR A 124 -15.80 22.94 -15.22
C TYR A 124 -14.34 23.35 -15.38
N HIS A 125 -14.05 24.53 -16.02
CA HIS A 125 -12.66 24.94 -16.24
C HIS A 125 -11.90 25.06 -14.93
N ASP A 126 -12.48 25.64 -13.89
CA ASP A 126 -11.89 25.82 -12.58
C ASP A 126 -11.96 24.53 -11.70
N TYR A 127 -12.43 23.40 -12.24
CA TYR A 127 -12.31 22.08 -11.55
C TYR A 127 -10.88 21.56 -11.57
N TYR A 128 -10.02 22.12 -12.45
CA TYR A 128 -8.63 21.76 -12.61
C TYR A 128 -7.72 22.99 -12.53
N PHE A 129 -6.43 22.76 -12.27
CA PHE A 129 -5.44 23.85 -12.26
C PHE A 129 -5.00 24.18 -13.68
N TRP A 130 -5.70 25.12 -14.33
CA TRP A 130 -5.29 25.70 -15.59
C TRP A 130 -4.54 27.01 -15.35
N ARG A 131 -3.43 27.26 -16.07
CA ARG A 131 -2.64 28.48 -15.94
C ARG A 131 -2.06 28.90 -17.29
N ASP A 132 -1.98 30.20 -17.51
CA ASP A 132 -1.26 30.75 -18.66
C ASP A 132 0.25 30.47 -18.50
N GLY A 133 0.90 30.15 -19.63
CA GLY A 133 2.33 29.92 -19.63
C GLY A 133 3.13 31.24 -19.57
N LYS A 134 4.37 31.13 -19.04
CA LYS A 134 5.35 32.22 -19.09
C LYS A 134 5.85 32.48 -20.52
N LYS A 135 6.42 33.67 -20.78
CA LYS A 135 7.01 34.07 -22.07
C LYS A 135 6.02 33.90 -23.23
N GLY A 136 4.78 34.35 -23.06
CA GLY A 136 3.76 34.24 -24.09
C GLY A 136 3.34 32.80 -24.39
N GLY A 137 3.22 31.97 -23.39
CA GLY A 137 2.79 30.56 -23.52
C GLY A 137 3.91 29.56 -23.81
N LYS A 138 5.16 30.02 -24.05
CA LYS A 138 6.29 29.14 -24.45
C LYS A 138 6.92 28.33 -23.31
N LYS A 139 6.62 28.67 -22.08
CA LYS A 139 7.15 27.97 -20.89
C LYS A 139 6.05 27.71 -19.87
N PRO A 140 6.13 26.58 -19.11
CA PRO A 140 5.15 26.29 -18.07
C PRO A 140 5.09 27.40 -16.99
N PRO A 141 3.99 27.47 -16.23
CA PRO A 141 3.76 28.48 -15.19
C PRO A 141 4.81 28.49 -14.08
N ASN A 142 5.32 27.31 -13.70
CA ASN A 142 6.37 27.14 -12.70
C ASN A 142 7.32 26.01 -13.10
N ASN A 143 8.24 25.63 -12.21
CA ASN A 143 9.26 24.61 -12.45
C ASN A 143 8.93 23.25 -11.83
N TRP A 144 7.67 22.99 -11.47
CA TRP A 144 7.30 21.74 -10.83
C TRP A 144 7.54 20.54 -11.74
N LEU A 145 7.96 19.43 -11.11
CA LEU A 145 8.15 18.15 -11.77
C LEU A 145 7.12 17.13 -11.28
N SER A 146 6.66 16.32 -12.21
CA SER A 146 5.81 15.16 -11.92
C SER A 146 6.55 14.16 -11.03
N THR A 147 5.80 13.46 -10.18
CA THR A 147 6.31 12.33 -9.38
C THR A 147 6.73 11.15 -10.25
N PHE A 148 6.20 11.07 -11.48
CA PHE A 148 6.58 10.07 -12.50
C PHE A 148 7.65 10.57 -13.47
N SER A 149 8.40 11.61 -13.10
CA SER A 149 9.42 12.26 -13.91
C SER A 149 8.86 13.19 -15.01
N GLY A 150 9.66 14.15 -15.43
CA GLY A 150 9.27 15.15 -16.40
C GLY A 150 8.54 16.36 -15.80
N PRO A 151 8.14 17.34 -16.62
CA PRO A 151 7.39 18.51 -16.18
C PRO A 151 6.02 18.13 -15.59
N ALA A 152 5.54 18.87 -14.59
CA ALA A 152 4.21 18.68 -14.02
C ALA A 152 3.11 19.50 -14.76
N TRP A 153 3.42 20.08 -15.90
CA TRP A 153 2.53 20.93 -16.66
C TRP A 153 2.48 20.51 -18.12
N LYS A 154 1.28 20.21 -18.63
CA LYS A 154 1.03 19.90 -20.04
C LYS A 154 0.35 21.07 -20.72
N TYR A 155 0.90 21.48 -21.87
CA TYR A 155 0.33 22.54 -22.70
C TYR A 155 -0.86 22.03 -23.51
N ASN A 156 -1.92 22.79 -23.51
CA ASN A 156 -3.10 22.62 -24.37
C ASN A 156 -3.14 23.75 -25.38
N GLU A 157 -3.09 23.41 -26.66
CA GLU A 157 -3.02 24.39 -27.77
C GLU A 157 -4.33 25.16 -27.94
N ASP A 158 -5.48 24.48 -27.79
CA ASP A 158 -6.81 25.08 -28.03
C ASP A 158 -7.11 26.20 -27.03
N LEU A 159 -6.74 25.99 -25.75
CA LEU A 159 -6.92 26.98 -24.71
C LEU A 159 -5.73 27.94 -24.56
N ASN A 160 -4.59 27.65 -25.18
CA ASN A 160 -3.33 28.36 -24.97
C ASN A 160 -2.98 28.44 -23.47
N GLN A 161 -3.18 27.35 -22.75
CA GLN A 161 -2.91 27.23 -21.32
C GLN A 161 -2.22 25.89 -21.00
N TYR A 162 -1.71 25.76 -19.77
CA TYR A 162 -1.18 24.56 -19.21
C TYR A 162 -2.12 24.05 -18.13
N TYR A 163 -2.31 22.72 -18.06
CA TYR A 163 -2.91 22.08 -16.90
C TYR A 163 -1.86 21.36 -16.05
N LEU A 164 -2.10 21.32 -14.74
CA LEU A 164 -1.24 20.63 -13.77
C LEU A 164 -1.53 19.14 -13.78
N HIS A 165 -0.47 18.33 -13.75
CA HIS A 165 -0.52 16.89 -13.47
C HIS A 165 0.68 16.49 -12.61
N LEU A 166 0.45 16.11 -11.37
CA LEU A 166 1.53 15.66 -10.46
C LEU A 166 1.96 14.22 -10.74
N PHE A 167 1.20 13.48 -11.56
CA PHE A 167 1.46 12.10 -11.98
C PHE A 167 1.58 12.02 -13.51
N ALA A 168 0.92 11.05 -14.18
CA ALA A 168 0.96 10.94 -15.63
C ALA A 168 0.28 12.17 -16.31
N GLU A 169 0.61 12.43 -17.58
CA GLU A 169 -0.03 13.49 -18.35
C GLU A 169 -1.55 13.29 -18.47
N GLY A 170 -2.01 12.03 -18.49
CA GLY A 170 -3.42 11.67 -18.47
C GLY A 170 -4.13 11.83 -17.12
N GLN A 171 -3.44 12.30 -16.07
CA GLN A 171 -3.98 12.46 -14.71
C GLN A 171 -4.00 13.94 -14.29
N PRO A 172 -4.88 14.80 -14.86
CA PRO A 172 -4.98 16.21 -14.47
C PRO A 172 -5.41 16.38 -13.02
N ASP A 173 -4.71 17.24 -12.28
CA ASP A 173 -4.94 17.50 -10.86
C ASP A 173 -6.22 18.32 -10.63
N LEU A 174 -7.08 17.83 -9.75
CA LEU A 174 -8.30 18.52 -9.32
C LEU A 174 -7.98 19.74 -8.45
N ASN A 175 -8.72 20.81 -8.70
CA ASN A 175 -8.65 22.05 -7.93
C ASN A 175 -9.56 21.98 -6.69
N MET A 176 -9.05 21.47 -5.58
CA MET A 176 -9.81 21.37 -4.31
C MET A 176 -10.10 22.73 -3.66
N ASP A 177 -9.47 23.82 -4.11
CA ASP A 177 -9.84 25.18 -3.66
C ASP A 177 -11.25 25.55 -4.13
N ASN A 178 -11.72 24.94 -5.23
CA ASN A 178 -13.08 25.08 -5.72
C ASN A 178 -14.07 24.27 -4.85
N PRO A 179 -15.01 24.90 -4.14
CA PRO A 179 -15.96 24.19 -3.28
C PRO A 179 -16.88 23.22 -4.06
N LYS A 180 -17.14 23.47 -5.35
CA LYS A 180 -17.95 22.56 -6.17
C LYS A 180 -17.26 21.22 -6.36
N VAL A 181 -15.93 21.22 -6.54
CA VAL A 181 -15.15 19.98 -6.62
C VAL A 181 -15.27 19.19 -5.32
N ARG A 182 -15.18 19.85 -4.16
CA ARG A 182 -15.35 19.18 -2.87
C ARG A 182 -16.76 18.60 -2.66
N GLU A 183 -17.81 19.30 -3.17
CA GLU A 183 -19.19 18.73 -3.14
C GLU A 183 -19.31 17.49 -4.01
N GLU A 184 -18.74 17.48 -5.23
CA GLU A 184 -18.71 16.30 -6.08
C GLU A 184 -18.01 15.11 -5.39
N ILE A 185 -16.89 15.37 -4.70
CA ILE A 185 -16.20 14.33 -3.95
C ILE A 185 -17.05 13.79 -2.80
N LYS A 186 -17.73 14.65 -2.04
CA LYS A 186 -18.67 14.24 -0.99
C LYS A 186 -19.81 13.40 -1.53
N ASP A 187 -20.31 13.71 -2.72
CA ASP A 187 -21.36 12.96 -3.41
C ASP A 187 -20.86 11.59 -3.90
N ILE A 188 -19.61 11.49 -4.35
CA ILE A 188 -18.95 10.22 -4.66
C ILE A 188 -18.81 9.36 -3.40
N MET A 189 -18.38 9.95 -2.29
CA MET A 189 -18.25 9.21 -1.02
C MET A 189 -19.60 8.64 -0.56
N ARG A 190 -20.67 9.46 -0.57
CA ARG A 190 -22.01 9.00 -0.20
C ARG A 190 -22.51 7.90 -1.12
N PHE A 191 -22.31 8.01 -2.43
CA PHE A 191 -22.72 7.00 -3.41
C PHE A 191 -22.22 5.59 -3.02
N TRP A 192 -20.94 5.47 -2.66
CA TRP A 192 -20.37 4.17 -2.28
C TRP A 192 -20.74 3.73 -0.87
N LEU A 193 -20.81 4.65 0.08
CA LEU A 193 -21.22 4.36 1.46
C LEU A 193 -22.70 3.96 1.55
N ASP A 194 -23.58 4.62 0.79
CA ASP A 194 -24.99 4.25 0.68
C ASP A 194 -25.20 2.87 0.03
N MET A 195 -24.28 2.47 -0.86
CA MET A 195 -24.28 1.13 -1.44
C MET A 195 -23.84 0.05 -0.42
N GLY A 196 -23.17 0.44 0.66
CA GLY A 196 -22.72 -0.46 1.72
C GLY A 196 -21.22 -0.68 1.81
N VAL A 197 -20.39 0.10 1.09
CA VAL A 197 -18.94 0.09 1.27
C VAL A 197 -18.59 0.53 2.70
N ASP A 198 -17.65 -0.15 3.35
CA ASP A 198 -17.33 0.05 4.77
C ASP A 198 -16.19 1.07 5.00
N GLY A 199 -15.66 1.64 3.95
CA GLY A 199 -14.62 2.67 4.10
C GLY A 199 -13.77 2.88 2.86
N PHE A 200 -12.79 3.79 3.01
CA PHE A 200 -11.91 4.20 1.93
C PHE A 200 -10.43 4.13 2.28
N ARG A 201 -9.63 3.71 1.31
CA ARG A 201 -8.22 4.08 1.24
C ARG A 201 -8.11 5.33 0.36
N GLU A 202 -7.62 6.40 0.92
CA GLU A 202 -7.54 7.71 0.26
C GLU A 202 -6.16 7.88 -0.39
N ASP A 203 -6.14 7.83 -1.72
CA ASP A 203 -4.91 7.89 -2.53
C ASP A 203 -4.24 9.26 -2.42
N VAL A 204 -2.92 9.27 -2.20
CA VAL A 204 -2.06 10.45 -2.03
C VAL A 204 -2.76 11.66 -1.38
N ILE A 205 -3.57 11.39 -0.38
CA ILE A 205 -4.51 12.35 0.22
C ILE A 205 -3.84 13.63 0.72
N THR A 206 -2.55 13.58 0.99
CA THR A 206 -1.78 14.75 1.43
C THR A 206 -1.43 15.72 0.29
N PHE A 207 -1.73 15.37 -0.96
CA PHE A 207 -1.43 16.22 -2.15
C PHE A 207 -2.62 17.03 -2.64
N ILE A 208 -3.82 16.82 -2.14
CA ILE A 208 -5.04 17.48 -2.62
C ILE A 208 -5.06 19.02 -2.42
N SER A 209 -4.27 19.56 -1.49
CA SER A 209 -4.13 20.99 -1.25
C SER A 209 -2.80 21.50 -1.77
N LYS A 210 -2.81 22.51 -2.64
CA LYS A 210 -1.62 23.16 -3.22
C LYS A 210 -1.42 24.54 -2.61
N ALA A 211 -0.18 25.05 -2.63
CA ALA A 211 0.13 26.40 -2.19
C ALA A 211 -0.51 27.45 -3.11
N GLU A 212 -1.06 28.52 -2.53
CA GLU A 212 -1.63 29.63 -3.30
C GLU A 212 -0.64 30.19 -4.32
N GLY A 213 -1.13 30.54 -5.51
CA GLY A 213 -0.33 31.11 -6.60
C GLY A 213 0.66 30.14 -7.23
N LEU A 214 0.75 28.89 -6.78
CA LEU A 214 1.61 27.83 -7.33
C LEU A 214 3.06 28.31 -7.59
N PRO A 215 3.80 28.75 -6.54
CA PRO A 215 5.13 29.33 -6.70
C PRO A 215 6.15 28.33 -7.23
N ASN A 216 7.29 28.81 -7.75
CA ASN A 216 8.39 27.92 -8.12
C ASN A 216 8.87 27.11 -6.93
N GLY A 217 9.12 25.81 -7.14
CA GLY A 217 9.71 24.94 -6.16
C GLY A 217 11.25 25.06 -6.11
N PHE A 218 11.82 24.57 -5.01
CA PHE A 218 13.27 24.43 -4.90
C PHE A 218 13.76 23.41 -5.95
N PRO A 219 14.78 23.74 -6.76
CA PRO A 219 15.20 22.88 -7.86
C PRO A 219 15.86 21.60 -7.33
N LEU A 220 15.11 20.52 -7.37
CA LEU A 220 15.54 19.17 -7.06
C LEU A 220 15.60 18.33 -8.34
N PRO A 221 16.42 17.27 -8.42
CA PRO A 221 16.45 16.39 -9.57
C PRO A 221 15.16 15.58 -9.77
N VAL A 222 14.37 15.39 -8.70
CA VAL A 222 13.05 14.74 -8.68
C VAL A 222 12.11 15.50 -7.75
N ALA A 223 10.81 15.46 -8.04
CA ALA A 223 9.75 16.07 -7.22
C ALA A 223 9.97 17.56 -6.87
N THR A 224 10.56 18.35 -7.77
CA THR A 224 10.62 19.81 -7.63
C THR A 224 9.21 20.35 -7.41
N GLY A 225 9.01 21.18 -6.40
CA GLY A 225 7.70 21.76 -6.04
C GLY A 225 6.98 20.99 -4.93
N ILE A 226 7.51 19.88 -4.45
CA ILE A 226 6.85 19.03 -3.42
C ILE A 226 6.55 19.79 -2.13
N GLU A 227 7.33 20.77 -1.76
CA GLU A 227 7.12 21.65 -0.62
C GLU A 227 5.84 22.50 -0.74
N HIS A 228 5.28 22.63 -1.95
CA HIS A 228 4.09 23.43 -2.27
C HIS A 228 2.82 22.61 -2.47
N TYR A 229 2.92 21.31 -2.68
CA TYR A 229 1.75 20.45 -2.86
C TYR A 229 1.64 19.31 -1.83
N LYS A 230 2.67 19.08 -1.04
CA LYS A 230 2.58 18.13 0.07
C LYS A 230 2.05 18.83 1.32
N SER A 231 0.88 18.42 1.79
CA SER A 231 0.22 18.99 2.98
C SER A 231 0.07 20.52 2.88
N GLY A 232 -0.51 20.99 1.76
CA GLY A 232 -0.75 22.41 1.51
C GLY A 232 -1.67 23.07 2.55
N PRO A 233 -1.87 24.38 2.46
CA PRO A 233 -2.43 25.19 3.55
C PRO A 233 -3.86 24.82 3.96
N HIS A 234 -4.69 24.39 3.01
CA HIS A 234 -6.11 24.07 3.24
C HIS A 234 -6.39 22.57 3.48
N LEU A 235 -5.37 21.71 3.54
CA LEU A 235 -5.57 20.26 3.67
C LEU A 235 -6.42 19.88 4.89
N GLN A 236 -6.22 20.54 6.03
CA GLN A 236 -6.99 20.26 7.26
C GLN A 236 -8.48 20.63 7.10
N GLU A 237 -8.76 21.70 6.38
CA GLU A 237 -10.11 22.17 6.08
C GLU A 237 -10.83 21.14 5.20
N TYR A 238 -10.23 20.75 4.07
CA TYR A 238 -10.83 19.82 3.12
C TYR A 238 -11.08 18.45 3.76
N LEU A 239 -10.11 17.90 4.46
CA LEU A 239 -10.30 16.65 5.19
C LEU A 239 -11.36 16.77 6.30
N GLY A 240 -11.50 17.96 6.91
CA GLY A 240 -12.56 18.23 7.88
C GLY A 240 -13.95 18.23 7.26
N GLU A 241 -14.09 18.68 5.99
CA GLU A 241 -15.35 18.55 5.25
C GLU A 241 -15.67 17.09 4.92
N PHE A 242 -14.68 16.33 4.44
CA PHE A 242 -14.86 14.90 4.12
C PHE A 242 -15.16 14.09 5.38
N ARG A 243 -14.49 14.40 6.50
CA ARG A 243 -14.77 13.73 7.79
C ARG A 243 -16.23 13.86 8.23
N LYS A 244 -16.88 14.99 7.96
CA LYS A 244 -18.32 15.16 8.29
C LYS A 244 -19.21 14.17 7.54
N VAL A 245 -18.89 13.87 6.27
CA VAL A 245 -19.58 12.82 5.52
C VAL A 245 -19.31 11.44 6.11
N LEU A 246 -18.04 11.14 6.43
CA LEU A 246 -17.67 9.86 7.01
C LEU A 246 -18.33 9.62 8.38
N ASP A 247 -18.56 10.69 9.15
CA ASP A 247 -19.22 10.61 10.46
C ASP A 247 -20.74 10.28 10.36
N GLU A 248 -21.33 10.38 9.18
CA GLU A 248 -22.71 9.95 8.90
C GLU A 248 -22.81 8.40 8.86
N TYR A 249 -21.68 7.67 8.74
CA TYR A 249 -21.62 6.22 8.54
C TYR A 249 -20.69 5.53 9.56
N ASP A 250 -20.89 4.22 9.78
CA ASP A 250 -19.95 3.37 10.52
C ASP A 250 -18.84 2.87 9.58
N CYS A 251 -17.98 3.75 9.16
CA CYS A 251 -16.92 3.49 8.18
C CYS A 251 -15.53 3.84 8.71
N MET A 252 -14.51 3.37 8.02
CA MET A 252 -13.12 3.68 8.31
C MET A 252 -12.40 4.33 7.13
N THR A 253 -11.35 5.09 7.41
CA THR A 253 -10.47 5.63 6.39
C THR A 253 -9.01 5.40 6.70
N VAL A 254 -8.24 5.16 5.64
CA VAL A 254 -6.78 5.13 5.70
C VAL A 254 -6.21 6.00 4.59
N GLY A 255 -5.52 7.07 4.97
CA GLY A 255 -4.92 8.01 4.00
C GLY A 255 -3.53 7.56 3.58
N GLU A 256 -3.25 7.57 2.29
CA GLU A 256 -1.88 7.43 1.81
C GLU A 256 -1.11 8.74 1.95
N ALA A 257 0.04 8.69 2.63
CA ALA A 257 0.78 9.88 3.02
C ALA A 257 2.30 9.70 2.88
N PRO A 258 2.84 9.87 1.68
CA PRO A 258 4.28 9.83 1.46
C PRO A 258 5.00 10.91 2.29
N MET A 259 6.24 10.60 2.72
CA MET A 259 7.13 11.49 3.47
C MET A 259 6.56 12.01 4.81
N MET A 260 5.57 11.32 5.40
CA MET A 260 5.05 11.67 6.73
C MET A 260 5.93 11.12 7.85
N THR A 261 5.98 11.88 8.93
CA THR A 261 6.59 11.48 10.21
C THR A 261 5.49 11.30 11.26
N PRO A 262 5.74 10.59 12.37
CA PRO A 262 4.74 10.48 13.44
C PRO A 262 4.23 11.83 13.94
N LYS A 263 5.12 12.84 14.03
CA LYS A 263 4.74 14.19 14.46
C LYS A 263 3.78 14.89 13.49
N THR A 264 4.01 14.75 12.19
CA THR A 264 3.14 15.37 11.18
C THR A 264 1.86 14.59 10.99
N ALA A 265 1.89 13.24 11.05
CA ALA A 265 0.72 12.38 10.96
C ALA A 265 -0.30 12.62 12.08
N MET A 266 0.18 12.90 13.31
CA MET A 266 -0.68 13.22 14.45
C MET A 266 -1.67 14.37 14.19
N LYS A 267 -1.39 15.27 13.27
CA LYS A 267 -2.33 16.34 12.88
C LYS A 267 -3.60 15.81 12.21
N PHE A 268 -3.60 14.58 11.74
CA PHE A 268 -4.68 13.97 10.95
C PHE A 268 -5.33 12.78 11.66
N ILE A 269 -4.54 12.01 12.45
CA ILE A 269 -4.96 10.71 12.99
C ILE A 269 -5.02 10.68 14.53
N GLU A 270 -4.77 11.79 15.24
CA GLU A 270 -4.79 11.80 16.71
C GLU A 270 -6.23 11.61 17.21
N GLU A 271 -6.45 10.50 17.95
CA GLU A 271 -7.74 10.16 18.53
C GLU A 271 -8.17 11.19 19.60
N ASN A 272 -9.47 11.35 19.76
CA ASN A 272 -10.08 12.29 20.72
C ASN A 272 -9.73 13.77 20.51
N LYS A 273 -9.17 14.10 19.35
CA LYS A 273 -8.99 15.46 18.85
C LYS A 273 -9.75 15.65 17.55
N ASP A 274 -9.37 16.64 16.77
CA ASP A 274 -9.92 16.90 15.44
C ASP A 274 -9.42 15.87 14.40
N GLN A 275 -9.77 14.57 14.65
CA GLN A 275 -9.34 13.43 13.84
C GLN A 275 -9.97 13.49 12.45
N LYS A 276 -9.13 13.52 11.42
CA LYS A 276 -9.57 13.54 10.01
C LYS A 276 -9.63 12.13 9.41
N LEU A 277 -8.63 11.31 9.72
CA LEU A 277 -8.45 9.95 9.21
C LEU A 277 -8.32 8.97 10.39
N ASN A 278 -8.77 7.75 10.23
CA ASN A 278 -8.62 6.74 11.29
C ASN A 278 -7.17 6.28 11.41
N MET A 279 -6.45 6.16 10.28
CA MET A 279 -5.05 5.78 10.22
C MET A 279 -4.40 6.29 8.94
N MET A 280 -3.08 6.08 8.77
CA MET A 280 -2.34 6.62 7.66
C MET A 280 -1.22 5.67 7.22
N PHE A 281 -1.12 5.40 5.91
CA PHE A 281 0.04 4.73 5.34
C PHE A 281 1.22 5.68 5.26
N HIS A 282 2.29 5.35 5.97
CA HIS A 282 3.57 6.03 5.85
C HIS A 282 4.57 5.15 5.09
N PHE A 283 5.55 5.76 4.41
CA PHE A 283 6.50 5.05 3.57
C PHE A 283 7.89 4.85 4.21
N GLN A 284 8.15 5.43 5.38
CA GLN A 284 9.49 5.47 5.97
C GLN A 284 10.12 4.08 6.17
N HIS A 285 9.33 3.04 6.51
CA HIS A 285 9.83 1.68 6.67
C HIS A 285 10.15 1.03 5.32
N MET A 286 9.53 1.49 4.22
CA MET A 286 9.82 1.04 2.85
C MET A 286 11.08 1.68 2.26
N GLU A 287 11.73 2.60 2.98
CA GLU A 287 12.95 3.28 2.55
C GLU A 287 14.23 2.68 3.15
N ALA A 288 14.16 1.52 3.82
CA ALA A 288 15.33 0.95 4.52
C ALA A 288 16.44 0.47 3.57
N ASP A 289 16.18 0.40 2.27
CA ASP A 289 17.07 -0.06 1.20
C ASP A 289 17.22 0.94 0.03
N CYS A 290 16.84 2.22 0.25
CA CYS A 290 17.01 3.30 -0.74
C CYS A 290 17.34 4.65 -0.08
N LEU A 291 17.72 5.62 -0.91
CA LEU A 291 17.98 7.01 -0.52
C LEU A 291 16.95 7.91 -1.19
N PHE A 292 16.02 8.49 -0.42
CA PHE A 292 14.97 9.45 -0.82
C PHE A 292 13.96 8.92 -1.84
N TYR A 293 14.42 8.19 -2.85
CA TYR A 293 13.62 7.72 -3.97
C TYR A 293 13.93 6.25 -4.25
N SER A 294 12.89 5.45 -4.54
CA SER A 294 12.99 3.99 -4.71
C SER A 294 14.01 3.57 -5.78
N TRP A 295 14.24 4.40 -6.80
CA TRP A 295 15.21 4.17 -7.86
C TRP A 295 16.67 4.46 -7.46
N ILE A 296 16.90 5.16 -6.33
CA ILE A 296 18.24 5.40 -5.80
C ILE A 296 18.50 4.36 -4.71
N ARG A 297 19.01 3.21 -5.11
CA ARG A 297 19.22 2.04 -4.25
C ARG A 297 20.36 2.21 -3.25
N ALA A 298 20.14 1.66 -2.05
CA ALA A 298 21.15 1.53 -1.00
C ALA A 298 21.11 0.11 -0.43
N PRO A 299 22.18 -0.38 0.20
CA PRO A 299 22.13 -1.64 0.92
C PRO A 299 21.05 -1.61 2.02
N PHE A 300 20.32 -2.72 2.19
CA PHE A 300 19.31 -2.85 3.25
C PHE A 300 19.90 -2.55 4.64
N SER A 301 19.24 -1.70 5.38
CA SER A 301 19.64 -1.30 6.73
C SER A 301 18.59 -1.68 7.78
N LEU A 302 18.83 -2.81 8.45
CA LEU A 302 17.98 -3.22 9.57
C LEU A 302 17.90 -2.16 10.68
N ARG A 303 18.97 -1.38 10.90
CA ARG A 303 18.96 -0.28 11.89
C ARG A 303 17.99 0.83 11.48
N LYS A 304 17.99 1.22 10.20
CA LYS A 304 17.03 2.22 9.67
C LYS A 304 15.61 1.73 9.85
N LEU A 305 15.33 0.48 9.45
CA LEU A 305 14.02 -0.16 9.60
C LEU A 305 13.55 -0.16 11.06
N LYS A 306 14.39 -0.64 11.98
CA LYS A 306 14.08 -0.67 13.43
C LYS A 306 13.79 0.72 14.01
N ASN A 307 14.58 1.72 13.63
CA ASN A 307 14.37 3.08 14.10
C ASN A 307 13.02 3.65 13.65
N VAL A 308 12.60 3.35 12.42
CA VAL A 308 11.28 3.74 11.92
C VAL A 308 10.18 3.07 12.75
N TYR A 309 10.20 1.74 12.88
CA TYR A 309 9.18 1.04 13.67
C TYR A 309 9.15 1.51 15.13
N ASN A 310 10.30 1.64 15.78
CA ASN A 310 10.36 2.15 17.15
C ASN A 310 9.74 3.57 17.27
N ASN A 311 10.04 4.44 16.32
CA ASN A 311 9.55 5.81 16.32
C ASN A 311 8.03 5.88 16.15
N TRP A 312 7.48 5.12 15.19
CA TRP A 312 6.04 5.07 14.95
C TRP A 312 5.31 4.38 16.10
N GLN A 313 5.72 3.20 16.51
CA GLN A 313 5.08 2.45 17.58
C GLN A 313 5.05 3.22 18.91
N THR A 314 6.17 3.85 19.30
CA THR A 314 6.22 4.55 20.60
C THR A 314 5.52 5.90 20.59
N LYS A 315 5.51 6.61 19.46
CA LYS A 315 4.89 7.96 19.39
C LYS A 315 3.38 7.93 19.19
N LEU A 316 2.87 6.90 18.53
CA LEU A 316 1.44 6.75 18.30
C LEU A 316 0.74 6.05 19.47
N TYR A 317 1.45 5.25 20.26
CA TYR A 317 0.86 4.46 21.34
C TYR A 317 -0.02 5.32 22.28
N GLY A 318 -1.27 4.89 22.44
CA GLY A 318 -2.28 5.58 23.27
C GLY A 318 -2.77 6.92 22.73
N LYS A 319 -2.39 7.32 21.51
CA LYS A 319 -2.76 8.61 20.91
C LYS A 319 -3.37 8.49 19.52
N ALA A 320 -2.92 7.55 18.73
CA ALA A 320 -3.36 7.34 17.36
C ALA A 320 -3.14 5.90 16.93
N TRP A 321 -3.80 5.48 15.85
CA TRP A 321 -3.70 4.12 15.34
C TRP A 321 -2.79 4.02 14.13
N ASN A 322 -1.97 2.96 14.07
CA ASN A 322 -0.99 2.75 13.01
C ASN A 322 -1.49 1.78 11.94
N THR A 323 -0.96 1.88 10.73
CA THR A 323 -1.02 0.85 9.69
C THR A 323 0.22 -0.04 9.75
N LEU A 324 0.04 -1.32 9.45
CA LEU A 324 1.13 -2.29 9.37
C LEU A 324 1.11 -2.95 8.00
N TYR A 325 2.10 -2.68 7.16
CA TYR A 325 2.24 -3.32 5.86
C TYR A 325 3.71 -3.45 5.49
N ILE A 326 4.03 -4.35 4.59
CA ILE A 326 5.37 -4.57 4.05
C ILE A 326 5.38 -4.76 2.53
N GLU A 327 4.22 -4.93 1.92
CA GLU A 327 3.98 -4.96 0.48
C GLU A 327 2.70 -4.20 0.13
N ASN A 328 2.60 -3.72 -1.09
CA ASN A 328 1.39 -3.27 -1.77
C ASN A 328 1.64 -3.28 -3.29
N HIS A 329 0.66 -2.82 -4.06
CA HIS A 329 0.73 -2.75 -5.53
C HIS A 329 1.80 -1.80 -6.09
N ASP A 330 2.40 -0.93 -5.25
CA ASP A 330 3.43 0.04 -5.63
C ASP A 330 4.83 -0.29 -5.11
N GLN A 331 4.98 -1.43 -4.43
CA GLN A 331 6.25 -1.84 -3.85
C GLN A 331 6.70 -3.20 -4.39
N PRO A 332 7.98 -3.36 -4.75
CA PRO A 332 8.52 -4.66 -5.09
C PRO A 332 8.34 -5.66 -3.95
N ARG A 333 8.31 -6.96 -4.26
CA ARG A 333 8.09 -8.04 -3.29
C ARG A 333 9.10 -7.99 -2.15
N ILE A 334 8.61 -8.09 -0.92
CA ILE A 334 9.41 -7.85 0.29
C ILE A 334 10.52 -8.88 0.50
N ILE A 335 10.32 -10.11 0.06
CA ILE A 335 11.34 -11.16 0.14
C ILE A 335 12.59 -10.76 -0.65
N ASN A 336 12.43 -10.13 -1.81
CA ASN A 336 13.54 -9.60 -2.60
C ASN A 336 14.22 -8.40 -1.94
N ARG A 337 13.53 -7.65 -1.11
CA ARG A 337 14.03 -6.43 -0.47
C ARG A 337 14.67 -6.67 0.89
N TYR A 338 13.94 -7.31 1.81
CA TYR A 338 14.31 -7.45 3.23
C TYR A 338 14.46 -8.91 3.66
N GLY A 339 14.04 -9.87 2.83
CA GLY A 339 14.17 -11.30 3.03
C GLY A 339 15.38 -11.90 2.33
N SER A 340 15.27 -13.17 1.97
CA SER A 340 16.27 -13.93 1.23
C SER A 340 15.60 -14.92 0.29
N LEU A 341 15.97 -14.91 -0.99
CA LEU A 341 15.48 -15.92 -1.94
C LEU A 341 15.95 -17.32 -1.58
N LYS A 342 17.15 -17.45 -0.98
CA LYS A 342 17.70 -18.71 -0.49
C LYS A 342 16.89 -19.28 0.69
N TYR A 343 16.43 -18.43 1.57
CA TYR A 343 15.60 -18.75 2.75
C TYR A 343 14.22 -18.13 2.58
N ARG A 344 13.59 -18.34 1.40
CA ARG A 344 12.31 -17.70 1.05
C ARG A 344 11.22 -17.96 2.09
N VAL A 345 11.04 -19.21 2.46
CA VAL A 345 9.98 -19.63 3.39
C VAL A 345 10.25 -19.07 4.78
N GLU A 346 11.46 -19.24 5.29
CA GLU A 346 11.84 -18.80 6.64
C GLU A 346 11.81 -17.27 6.75
N SER A 347 12.35 -16.57 5.74
CA SER A 347 12.35 -15.10 5.75
C SER A 347 10.95 -14.52 5.54
N GLY A 348 10.09 -15.14 4.72
CA GLY A 348 8.69 -14.74 4.56
C GLY A 348 7.91 -14.85 5.87
N LYS A 349 8.05 -15.95 6.60
CA LYS A 349 7.43 -16.14 7.92
C LYS A 349 7.99 -15.16 8.97
N MET A 350 9.31 -14.96 8.99
CA MET A 350 9.94 -14.01 9.91
C MET A 350 9.45 -12.59 9.65
N LEU A 351 9.37 -12.16 8.39
CA LEU A 351 8.85 -10.84 8.01
C LEU A 351 7.39 -10.68 8.44
N ALA A 352 6.54 -11.71 8.26
CA ALA A 352 5.16 -11.71 8.74
C ALA A 352 5.09 -11.51 10.27
N THR A 353 5.86 -12.29 11.04
CA THR A 353 5.90 -12.15 12.51
C THR A 353 6.36 -10.76 12.93
N MET A 354 7.40 -10.24 12.26
CA MET A 354 8.00 -8.95 12.60
C MET A 354 6.97 -7.83 12.61
N TYR A 355 6.06 -7.75 11.61
CA TYR A 355 5.14 -6.63 11.52
C TYR A 355 3.74 -6.92 12.09
N ILE A 356 3.19 -8.14 11.95
CA ILE A 356 1.84 -8.48 12.44
C ILE A 356 1.77 -8.48 13.98
N CYS A 357 2.87 -8.78 14.67
CA CYS A 357 2.92 -8.74 16.14
C CYS A 357 3.10 -7.34 16.74
N GLN A 358 2.97 -6.27 15.93
CA GLN A 358 3.01 -4.87 16.39
C GLN A 358 1.60 -4.29 16.55
N SER A 359 1.49 -3.10 17.19
CA SER A 359 0.24 -2.35 17.31
C SER A 359 -0.10 -1.64 16.00
N GLY A 360 -1.30 -1.84 15.51
CA GLY A 360 -1.79 -1.28 14.25
C GLY A 360 -2.59 -2.31 13.44
N THR A 361 -3.25 -1.88 12.39
CA THR A 361 -4.02 -2.74 11.48
C THR A 361 -3.11 -3.32 10.41
N PRO A 362 -2.94 -4.65 10.30
CA PRO A 362 -2.14 -5.27 9.27
C PRO A 362 -2.87 -5.28 7.93
N PHE A 363 -2.15 -4.90 6.87
CA PHE A 363 -2.55 -5.01 5.48
C PHE A 363 -1.64 -6.04 4.79
N ILE A 364 -2.26 -7.02 4.15
CA ILE A 364 -1.59 -8.13 3.46
C ILE A 364 -1.90 -8.00 1.98
N TYR A 365 -0.87 -7.88 1.16
CA TYR A 365 -1.04 -7.76 -0.28
C TYR A 365 -1.16 -9.14 -0.93
N GLN A 366 -2.00 -9.27 -1.97
CA GLN A 366 -2.18 -10.52 -2.73
C GLN A 366 -0.84 -11.15 -3.14
N GLY A 367 -0.68 -12.45 -2.86
CA GLY A 367 0.54 -13.21 -3.15
C GLY A 367 1.66 -13.06 -2.10
N GLN A 368 1.56 -12.11 -1.17
CA GLN A 368 2.49 -11.99 -0.05
C GLN A 368 2.42 -13.22 0.87
N GLU A 369 1.22 -13.74 1.09
CA GLU A 369 0.92 -14.89 1.96
C GLU A 369 1.48 -16.22 1.41
N ILE A 370 1.77 -16.30 0.11
CA ILE A 370 2.44 -17.47 -0.49
C ILE A 370 3.93 -17.21 -0.79
N GLY A 371 4.39 -16.00 -0.49
CA GLY A 371 5.77 -15.59 -0.69
C GLY A 371 6.16 -15.45 -2.16
N MET A 372 5.32 -14.81 -2.98
CA MET A 372 5.67 -14.41 -4.34
C MET A 372 6.90 -13.51 -4.34
N VAL A 373 7.68 -13.56 -5.40
CA VAL A 373 8.93 -12.82 -5.57
C VAL A 373 8.91 -11.98 -6.84
N ASN A 374 9.85 -11.05 -6.97
CA ASN A 374 9.98 -10.21 -8.15
C ASN A 374 10.14 -11.07 -9.42
N ILE A 375 9.49 -10.65 -10.50
CA ILE A 375 9.66 -11.27 -11.83
C ILE A 375 10.97 -10.79 -12.50
N GLY A 376 11.33 -9.51 -12.36
CA GLY A 376 12.58 -8.96 -12.86
C GLY A 376 12.73 -9.08 -14.37
N LEU A 377 11.79 -8.55 -15.14
CA LEU A 377 11.74 -8.64 -16.61
C LEU A 377 13.05 -8.17 -17.27
N PRO A 378 13.54 -8.84 -18.34
CA PRO A 378 14.85 -8.59 -18.90
C PRO A 378 14.98 -7.26 -19.67
N GLU A 379 13.92 -6.82 -20.37
CA GLU A 379 13.92 -5.67 -21.26
C GLU A 379 12.92 -4.60 -20.79
N ILE A 380 13.19 -3.32 -21.08
CA ILE A 380 12.33 -2.22 -20.62
C ILE A 380 10.96 -2.23 -21.29
N GLU A 381 10.89 -2.66 -22.53
CA GLU A 381 9.65 -2.73 -23.32
C GLU A 381 8.66 -3.76 -22.77
N MET A 382 9.09 -4.63 -21.88
CA MET A 382 8.24 -5.61 -21.21
C MET A 382 7.54 -5.05 -19.95
N TYR A 383 7.93 -3.86 -19.49
CA TYR A 383 7.32 -3.22 -18.32
C TYR A 383 6.13 -2.36 -18.75
N GLU A 384 5.01 -2.51 -18.05
CA GLU A 384 3.78 -1.73 -18.29
C GLU A 384 3.69 -0.50 -17.37
N ASP A 385 4.45 -0.48 -16.28
CA ASP A 385 4.45 0.62 -15.33
C ASP A 385 5.01 1.90 -15.92
N VAL A 386 4.15 2.92 -16.11
CA VAL A 386 4.51 4.25 -16.63
C VAL A 386 5.62 4.91 -15.82
N SER A 387 5.65 4.73 -14.50
CA SER A 387 6.72 5.26 -13.64
C SER A 387 8.06 4.60 -13.94
N THR A 388 8.07 3.30 -14.21
CA THR A 388 9.27 2.54 -14.59
C THR A 388 9.80 3.00 -15.94
N GLN A 389 8.93 3.14 -16.95
CA GLN A 389 9.29 3.63 -18.27
C GLN A 389 9.91 5.04 -18.20
N ASN A 390 9.23 5.96 -17.52
CA ASN A 390 9.71 7.34 -17.38
C ASN A 390 11.03 7.45 -16.60
N ALA A 391 11.18 6.68 -15.52
CA ALA A 391 12.42 6.62 -14.75
C ALA A 391 13.58 6.06 -15.59
N TYR A 392 13.33 5.02 -16.38
CA TYR A 392 14.32 4.47 -17.30
C TYR A 392 14.80 5.54 -18.29
N HIS A 393 13.89 6.20 -19.00
CA HIS A 393 14.26 7.22 -19.99
C HIS A 393 14.99 8.41 -19.35
N THR A 394 14.55 8.86 -18.18
CA THR A 394 15.21 9.93 -17.42
C THR A 394 16.64 9.56 -17.04
N MET A 395 16.85 8.38 -16.48
CA MET A 395 18.20 7.93 -16.12
C MET A 395 19.10 7.72 -17.34
N ARG A 396 18.55 7.22 -18.45
CA ARG A 396 19.29 7.11 -19.74
C ARG A 396 19.72 8.48 -20.24
N HIS A 397 18.83 9.48 -20.17
CA HIS A 397 19.13 10.85 -20.53
C HIS A 397 20.22 11.49 -19.64
N LEU A 398 20.25 11.12 -18.36
CA LEU A 398 21.31 11.53 -17.43
C LEU A 398 22.65 10.79 -17.64
N GLY A 399 22.75 9.92 -18.64
CA GLY A 399 24.01 9.24 -19.02
C GLY A 399 24.26 7.89 -18.36
N PHE A 400 23.32 7.34 -17.57
CA PHE A 400 23.45 5.97 -17.06
C PHE A 400 23.34 4.95 -18.20
N THR A 401 24.12 3.86 -18.14
CA THR A 401 24.08 2.81 -19.16
C THR A 401 22.78 1.99 -19.05
N HIS A 402 22.34 1.38 -20.17
CA HIS A 402 21.19 0.48 -20.19
C HIS A 402 21.25 -0.57 -19.06
N ASN A 403 22.37 -1.29 -18.95
CA ASN A 403 22.54 -2.35 -17.96
C ASN A 403 22.43 -1.84 -16.50
N MET A 404 22.92 -0.63 -16.22
CA MET A 404 22.78 -0.03 -14.87
C MET A 404 21.32 0.27 -14.56
N VAL A 405 20.59 0.85 -15.50
CA VAL A 405 19.20 1.21 -15.30
C VAL A 405 18.32 -0.04 -15.22
N MET A 406 18.52 -1.03 -16.10
CA MET A 406 17.80 -2.31 -16.05
C MET A 406 18.03 -3.08 -14.74
N LYS A 407 19.23 -3.01 -14.18
CA LYS A 407 19.49 -3.60 -12.85
C LYS A 407 18.60 -2.98 -11.77
N VAL A 408 18.36 -1.68 -11.86
CA VAL A 408 17.44 -0.98 -10.93
C VAL A 408 15.99 -1.32 -11.26
N ALA A 409 15.59 -1.29 -12.53
CA ALA A 409 14.23 -1.61 -12.98
C ALA A 409 13.78 -3.02 -12.51
N LYS A 410 14.60 -4.04 -12.73
CA LYS A 410 14.36 -5.42 -12.28
C LYS A 410 14.08 -5.54 -10.78
N TYR A 411 14.64 -4.64 -9.98
CA TYR A 411 14.47 -4.64 -8.54
C TYR A 411 13.34 -3.72 -8.07
N ALA A 412 13.23 -2.51 -8.64
CA ALA A 412 12.43 -1.42 -8.10
C ALA A 412 11.08 -1.20 -8.79
N SER A 413 10.85 -1.79 -9.99
CA SER A 413 9.59 -1.62 -10.71
C SER A 413 8.39 -2.09 -9.89
N ARG A 414 7.29 -1.32 -9.96
CA ARG A 414 5.97 -1.69 -9.41
C ARG A 414 5.42 -2.95 -10.07
N ASP A 415 5.76 -3.23 -11.31
CA ASP A 415 5.33 -4.43 -12.05
C ASP A 415 5.72 -5.75 -11.36
N ASN A 416 6.76 -5.73 -10.53
CA ASN A 416 7.11 -6.88 -9.70
C ASN A 416 5.99 -7.31 -8.73
N ALA A 417 5.17 -6.37 -8.29
CA ALA A 417 4.01 -6.63 -7.45
C ALA A 417 2.72 -6.87 -8.25
N ARG A 418 2.72 -6.53 -9.55
CA ARG A 418 1.54 -6.54 -10.42
C ARG A 418 1.40 -7.79 -11.28
N THR A 419 2.29 -8.76 -11.10
CA THR A 419 2.18 -10.08 -11.76
C THR A 419 0.92 -10.81 -11.28
N PRO A 420 0.26 -11.61 -12.15
CA PRO A 420 -0.87 -12.46 -11.77
C PRO A 420 -0.57 -13.34 -10.55
N VAL A 421 -1.56 -13.50 -9.67
CA VAL A 421 -1.46 -14.39 -8.51
C VAL A 421 -1.31 -15.82 -8.99
N GLN A 422 -0.40 -16.54 -8.37
CA GLN A 422 -0.06 -17.93 -8.69
C GLN A 422 -0.96 -18.89 -7.91
N TRP A 423 -2.08 -19.32 -8.51
CA TRP A 423 -3.07 -20.18 -7.84
C TRP A 423 -2.68 -21.65 -7.85
N SER A 424 -2.12 -22.13 -8.97
CA SER A 424 -1.74 -23.55 -9.14
C SER A 424 -0.52 -23.71 -10.04
N ALA A 425 -0.05 -24.95 -10.19
CA ALA A 425 1.01 -25.29 -11.14
C ALA A 425 0.51 -25.49 -12.59
N GLU A 426 -0.78 -25.29 -12.85
CA GLU A 426 -1.41 -25.41 -14.16
C GLU A 426 -1.02 -24.25 -15.10
N LYS A 427 -1.43 -24.36 -16.39
CA LYS A 427 -1.22 -23.30 -17.41
C LYS A 427 -1.62 -21.93 -16.83
N ASN A 428 -0.83 -20.92 -17.12
CA ASN A 428 -1.05 -19.54 -16.65
C ASN A 428 -1.16 -19.44 -15.11
N ALA A 429 -0.48 -20.33 -14.38
CA ALA A 429 -0.53 -20.40 -12.91
C ALA A 429 -1.96 -20.57 -12.33
N GLY A 430 -2.92 -21.07 -13.10
CA GLY A 430 -4.33 -21.13 -12.70
C GLY A 430 -5.01 -19.76 -12.55
N PHE A 431 -4.38 -18.69 -13.02
CA PHE A 431 -4.92 -17.33 -13.00
C PHE A 431 -6.03 -17.14 -14.03
N THR A 432 -5.84 -17.65 -15.26
CA THR A 432 -6.76 -17.52 -16.38
C THR A 432 -6.85 -18.80 -17.22
N THR A 433 -8.01 -19.03 -17.83
CA THR A 433 -8.23 -20.05 -18.85
C THR A 433 -7.92 -19.55 -20.28
N ALA A 434 -7.70 -18.25 -20.46
CA ALA A 434 -7.27 -17.66 -21.74
C ALA A 434 -5.93 -18.25 -22.23
N ASP A 435 -5.63 -18.02 -23.50
CA ASP A 435 -4.33 -18.43 -24.06
C ASP A 435 -3.16 -17.69 -23.41
N LYS A 436 -3.34 -16.40 -23.12
CA LYS A 436 -2.34 -15.54 -22.50
C LYS A 436 -2.98 -14.65 -21.42
N PRO A 437 -2.32 -14.48 -20.26
CA PRO A 437 -2.70 -13.45 -19.29
C PRO A 437 -2.32 -12.05 -19.82
N TRP A 438 -2.92 -11.00 -19.27
CA TRP A 438 -2.62 -9.61 -19.61
C TRP A 438 -1.17 -9.21 -19.33
N PHE A 439 -0.52 -9.86 -18.36
CA PHE A 439 0.86 -9.60 -17.96
C PHE A 439 1.63 -10.90 -17.71
N TYR A 440 2.95 -10.79 -17.65
CA TYR A 440 3.85 -11.93 -17.46
C TYR A 440 3.65 -12.61 -16.10
N ILE A 441 3.71 -13.93 -16.09
CA ILE A 441 3.72 -14.77 -14.90
C ILE A 441 5.16 -15.22 -14.62
N ASN A 442 5.57 -15.22 -13.35
CA ASN A 442 6.88 -15.70 -12.96
C ASN A 442 6.97 -17.22 -13.13
N ASP A 443 7.99 -17.72 -13.81
CA ASP A 443 8.16 -19.16 -14.12
C ASP A 443 8.18 -20.06 -12.87
N ASN A 444 8.45 -19.49 -11.69
CA ASN A 444 8.44 -20.20 -10.43
C ASN A 444 7.03 -20.59 -9.93
N TYR A 445 5.97 -20.26 -10.66
CA TYR A 445 4.58 -20.62 -10.28
C TYR A 445 4.37 -22.14 -10.11
N LYS A 446 5.21 -22.95 -10.74
CA LYS A 446 5.17 -24.42 -10.57
C LYS A 446 5.48 -24.86 -9.15
N GLU A 447 6.25 -24.05 -8.41
CA GLU A 447 6.68 -24.33 -7.03
C GLU A 447 6.02 -23.38 -6.03
N ILE A 448 5.82 -22.11 -6.42
CA ILE A 448 5.23 -21.05 -5.60
C ILE A 448 3.81 -20.78 -6.06
N ASN A 449 2.85 -21.43 -5.45
CA ASN A 449 1.43 -21.22 -5.75
C ASN A 449 0.55 -21.56 -4.53
N VAL A 450 -0.71 -21.12 -4.59
CA VAL A 450 -1.67 -21.31 -3.50
C VAL A 450 -1.93 -22.80 -3.24
N GLU A 451 -2.17 -23.59 -4.29
CA GLU A 451 -2.50 -25.02 -4.15
C GLU A 451 -1.37 -25.81 -3.45
N ALA A 452 -0.12 -25.56 -3.81
CA ALA A 452 1.03 -26.18 -3.15
C ALA A 452 1.17 -25.68 -1.70
N ALA A 453 0.95 -24.38 -1.47
CA ALA A 453 1.06 -23.78 -0.15
C ALA A 453 -0.04 -24.28 0.82
N GLU A 454 -1.24 -24.58 0.32
CA GLU A 454 -2.32 -25.17 1.15
C GLU A 454 -1.99 -26.58 1.63
N LYS A 455 -1.35 -27.38 0.78
CA LYS A 455 -0.97 -28.76 1.09
C LYS A 455 0.22 -28.88 2.06
N ASP A 456 1.04 -27.85 2.18
CA ASP A 456 2.20 -27.81 3.07
C ASP A 456 1.86 -27.10 4.39
N GLU A 457 1.74 -27.87 5.48
CA GLU A 457 1.49 -27.34 6.84
C GLU A 457 2.55 -26.32 7.29
N ASN A 458 3.75 -26.41 6.73
CA ASN A 458 4.88 -25.53 7.01
C ASN A 458 5.04 -24.39 5.98
N SER A 459 4.07 -24.19 5.10
CA SER A 459 4.07 -23.07 4.12
C SER A 459 4.02 -21.71 4.81
N ILE A 460 4.35 -20.66 4.04
CA ILE A 460 4.15 -19.26 4.45
C ILE A 460 2.64 -19.01 4.66
N LEU A 461 1.78 -19.52 3.78
CA LEU A 461 0.33 -19.39 3.82
C LEU A 461 -0.25 -19.89 5.16
N ASN A 462 0.06 -21.14 5.52
CA ASN A 462 -0.42 -21.72 6.77
C ASN A 462 0.19 -21.04 8.01
N TYR A 463 1.36 -20.43 7.88
CA TYR A 463 1.94 -19.60 8.93
C TYR A 463 1.19 -18.27 9.10
N TYR A 464 0.76 -17.59 8.00
CA TYR A 464 -0.10 -16.40 8.06
C TYR A 464 -1.43 -16.71 8.74
N ARG A 465 -2.08 -17.83 8.39
CA ARG A 465 -3.32 -18.29 9.06
C ARG A 465 -3.13 -18.44 10.58
N LYS A 466 -2.07 -19.11 11.00
CA LYS A 466 -1.72 -19.27 12.43
C LYS A 466 -1.45 -17.91 13.09
N LEU A 467 -0.73 -17.03 12.44
CA LEU A 467 -0.35 -15.72 12.98
C LEU A 467 -1.54 -14.76 13.11
N LEU A 468 -2.44 -14.72 12.13
CA LEU A 468 -3.66 -13.91 12.19
C LEU A 468 -4.64 -14.44 13.24
N LYS A 469 -4.77 -15.75 13.38
CA LYS A 469 -5.52 -16.37 14.48
C LYS A 469 -4.92 -15.98 15.83
N LEU A 470 -3.60 -16.09 15.98
CA LEU A 470 -2.88 -15.73 17.21
C LEU A 470 -3.13 -14.26 17.58
N ARG A 471 -3.14 -13.35 16.59
CA ARG A 471 -3.43 -11.94 16.79
C ARG A 471 -4.84 -11.71 17.36
N LYS A 472 -5.86 -12.41 16.84
CA LYS A 472 -7.25 -12.30 17.32
C LYS A 472 -7.43 -12.85 18.74
N GLU A 473 -6.71 -13.90 19.07
CA GLU A 473 -6.78 -14.56 20.39
C GLU A 473 -5.97 -13.86 21.48
N ASN A 474 -5.08 -12.92 21.12
CA ASN A 474 -4.18 -12.28 22.06
C ASN A 474 -4.21 -10.74 21.96
N PRO A 475 -5.06 -10.07 22.77
CA PRO A 475 -5.18 -8.61 22.77
C PRO A 475 -3.85 -7.84 22.94
N ILE A 476 -2.87 -8.44 23.59
CA ILE A 476 -1.53 -7.86 23.76
C ILE A 476 -0.84 -7.59 22.41
N ILE A 477 -1.14 -8.36 21.35
CA ILE A 477 -0.63 -8.12 20.00
C ILE A 477 -1.23 -6.84 19.43
N ILE A 478 -2.49 -6.55 19.75
CA ILE A 478 -3.24 -5.40 19.23
C ILE A 478 -2.94 -4.14 20.05
N TYR A 479 -3.14 -4.23 21.36
CA TYR A 479 -3.19 -3.07 22.26
C TYR A 479 -1.95 -2.87 23.13
N GLY A 480 -1.00 -3.83 23.16
CA GLY A 480 0.21 -3.72 23.97
C GLY A 480 1.08 -2.52 23.60
N ASP A 481 1.88 -2.05 24.54
CA ASP A 481 2.92 -1.05 24.32
C ASP A 481 4.06 -1.59 23.44
N PHE A 482 5.10 -0.81 23.21
CA PHE A 482 6.23 -1.22 22.39
C PHE A 482 7.57 -0.81 23.04
N LYS A 483 8.41 -1.81 23.29
CA LYS A 483 9.77 -1.60 23.81
C LYS A 483 10.79 -2.37 22.98
N MET A 484 11.68 -1.65 22.32
CA MET A 484 12.70 -2.27 21.48
C MET A 484 13.96 -2.62 22.24
N TYR A 485 14.46 -3.84 22.00
CA TYR A 485 15.77 -4.30 22.44
C TYR A 485 16.77 -4.38 21.29
N ASN A 486 18.04 -4.59 21.58
CA ASN A 486 19.10 -4.78 20.59
C ASN A 486 19.13 -3.71 19.48
N LYS A 487 18.88 -2.44 19.83
CA LYS A 487 18.76 -1.31 18.88
C LYS A 487 19.93 -1.22 17.89
N LEU A 488 21.15 -1.48 18.34
CA LEU A 488 22.36 -1.39 17.52
C LEU A 488 22.66 -2.66 16.69
N SER A 489 21.98 -3.79 16.96
CA SER A 489 22.20 -5.02 16.20
C SER A 489 21.85 -4.83 14.72
N ARG A 490 22.69 -5.36 13.83
CA ARG A 490 22.45 -5.44 12.38
C ARG A 490 21.83 -6.77 11.96
N LYS A 491 21.57 -7.67 12.92
CA LYS A 491 21.09 -9.04 12.66
C LYS A 491 19.80 -9.37 13.40
N LEU A 492 19.48 -8.66 14.48
CA LEU A 492 18.33 -8.95 15.34
C LEU A 492 17.37 -7.76 15.40
N PHE A 493 16.09 -8.06 15.24
CA PHE A 493 15.00 -7.15 15.57
C PHE A 493 14.18 -7.78 16.69
N VAL A 494 14.34 -7.27 17.90
CA VAL A 494 13.73 -7.79 19.13
C VAL A 494 12.93 -6.69 19.79
N TYR A 495 11.68 -6.98 20.13
CA TYR A 495 10.83 -6.05 20.86
C TYR A 495 9.93 -6.78 21.84
N GLU A 496 9.52 -6.09 22.87
CA GLU A 496 8.57 -6.51 23.88
C GLU A 496 7.28 -5.73 23.76
N ARG A 497 6.18 -6.37 24.06
CA ARG A 497 4.85 -5.79 24.23
C ARG A 497 4.39 -6.05 25.67
N SER A 498 3.67 -5.10 26.26
CA SER A 498 3.05 -5.27 27.59
C SER A 498 1.61 -4.81 27.53
N TYR A 499 0.71 -5.59 28.11
CA TYR A 499 -0.73 -5.31 28.18
C TYR A 499 -1.37 -6.05 29.32
N GLU A 500 -2.11 -5.37 30.21
CA GLU A 500 -2.86 -5.96 31.35
C GLU A 500 -2.07 -6.99 32.17
N GLY A 501 -0.83 -6.66 32.50
CA GLY A 501 0.05 -7.52 33.27
C GLY A 501 0.80 -8.61 32.48
N GLN A 502 0.37 -8.88 31.26
CA GLN A 502 1.04 -9.82 30.36
C GLN A 502 2.25 -9.17 29.69
N ARG A 503 3.23 -9.99 29.30
CA ARG A 503 4.42 -9.55 28.56
C ARG A 503 4.72 -10.51 27.42
N MET A 504 4.93 -9.97 26.24
CA MET A 504 5.22 -10.74 25.03
C MET A 504 6.56 -10.29 24.42
N LEU A 505 7.46 -11.23 24.18
CA LEU A 505 8.75 -10.97 23.52
C LEU A 505 8.74 -11.54 22.11
N VAL A 506 9.01 -10.69 21.13
CA VAL A 506 9.12 -11.04 19.71
C VAL A 506 10.57 -10.93 19.28
N ILE A 507 11.12 -12.01 18.73
CA ILE A 507 12.51 -12.15 18.33
C ILE A 507 12.56 -12.49 16.86
N ASN A 508 13.28 -11.68 16.06
CA ASN A 508 13.43 -11.90 14.62
C ASN A 508 14.91 -11.82 14.22
N SER A 509 15.40 -12.85 13.54
CA SER A 509 16.74 -12.88 12.96
C SER A 509 16.71 -12.43 11.50
N PHE A 510 17.49 -11.40 11.15
CA PHE A 510 17.73 -10.93 9.77
C PHE A 510 19.10 -11.38 9.28
N SER A 511 19.44 -12.64 9.46
CA SER A 511 20.76 -13.16 9.13
C SER A 511 20.65 -14.51 8.42
N GLU A 512 21.41 -14.67 7.34
CA GLU A 512 21.58 -15.97 6.66
C GLU A 512 22.49 -16.94 7.43
N LYS A 513 23.09 -16.49 8.53
CA LYS A 513 23.95 -17.30 9.39
C LYS A 513 23.35 -17.39 10.78
N PRO A 514 23.58 -18.49 11.51
CA PRO A 514 23.15 -18.60 12.90
C PRO A 514 23.58 -17.41 13.75
N VAL A 515 22.72 -16.97 14.66
CA VAL A 515 22.95 -15.81 15.54
C VAL A 515 22.72 -16.16 16.99
N LYS A 516 23.72 -15.95 17.85
CA LYS A 516 23.54 -16.07 19.30
C LYS A 516 22.59 -15.01 19.80
N PHE A 517 21.61 -15.43 20.58
CA PHE A 517 20.65 -14.57 21.26
C PHE A 517 20.71 -14.80 22.76
N LYS A 518 20.54 -13.72 23.52
CA LYS A 518 20.34 -13.75 24.97
C LYS A 518 19.14 -12.86 25.30
N ALA A 519 18.20 -13.42 26.08
CA ALA A 519 17.01 -12.71 26.51
C ALA A 519 17.37 -11.44 27.31
N PRO A 520 16.54 -10.38 27.23
CA PRO A 520 16.66 -9.25 28.14
C PRO A 520 16.60 -9.70 29.59
N ALA A 521 17.40 -9.08 30.46
CA ALA A 521 17.52 -9.49 31.87
C ALA A 521 16.19 -9.53 32.64
N ASN A 522 15.22 -8.72 32.19
CA ASN A 522 13.89 -8.62 32.78
C ASN A 522 12.85 -9.54 32.13
N PHE A 523 13.22 -10.41 31.16
CA PHE A 523 12.32 -11.35 30.48
C PHE A 523 12.86 -12.80 30.61
N ASP A 524 12.20 -13.61 31.42
CA ASP A 524 12.61 -15.00 31.65
C ASP A 524 11.87 -15.94 30.72
N ILE A 525 12.52 -16.35 29.62
CA ILE A 525 11.96 -17.26 28.60
C ILE A 525 11.60 -18.63 29.23
N THR A 526 12.30 -19.06 30.27
CA THR A 526 12.03 -20.38 30.90
C THR A 526 10.65 -20.44 31.54
N LYS A 527 10.08 -19.29 31.90
CA LYS A 527 8.74 -19.12 32.48
C LYS A 527 7.67 -18.70 31.48
N SER A 528 8.03 -18.60 30.19
CA SER A 528 7.13 -18.17 29.14
C SER A 528 6.55 -19.33 28.34
N GLU A 529 5.43 -19.07 27.68
CA GLU A 529 4.84 -19.93 26.65
C GLU A 529 5.38 -19.51 25.27
N LEU A 530 5.82 -20.46 24.43
CA LEU A 530 6.14 -20.22 23.03
C LEU A 530 4.82 -20.23 22.25
N LEU A 531 4.39 -19.06 21.77
CA LEU A 531 3.14 -18.92 21.01
C LEU A 531 3.29 -19.37 19.54
N ILE A 532 4.37 -18.94 18.89
CA ILE A 532 4.66 -19.30 17.50
C ILE A 532 6.16 -19.20 17.20
N SER A 533 6.63 -20.07 16.32
CA SER A 533 7.96 -20.01 15.72
C SER A 533 7.89 -20.51 14.27
N ASN A 534 8.79 -20.02 13.42
CA ASN A 534 8.92 -20.50 12.03
C ASN A 534 9.88 -21.69 11.87
N TYR A 535 10.47 -22.16 12.97
CA TYR A 535 11.25 -23.39 13.08
C TYR A 535 10.70 -24.28 14.20
N ASP A 536 11.01 -25.58 14.16
CA ASP A 536 10.75 -26.47 15.29
C ASP A 536 11.71 -26.15 16.43
N CYS A 537 11.18 -25.58 17.51
CA CYS A 537 11.96 -25.10 18.65
C CYS A 537 11.63 -25.89 19.91
N LYS A 538 12.61 -26.66 20.43
CA LYS A 538 12.48 -27.40 21.68
C LYS A 538 13.16 -26.73 22.88
N ASP A 539 13.97 -25.69 22.61
CA ASP A 539 14.79 -25.03 23.63
C ASP A 539 14.01 -23.95 24.38
N LYS A 540 13.96 -24.02 25.70
CA LYS A 540 13.38 -23.07 26.64
C LYS A 540 14.44 -22.38 27.50
N SER A 541 15.57 -22.03 26.93
CA SER A 541 16.67 -21.34 27.60
C SER A 541 16.61 -19.83 27.40
N ASN A 542 17.16 -19.06 28.34
CA ASN A 542 17.34 -17.61 28.19
C ASN A 542 18.49 -17.22 27.23
N ALA A 543 19.25 -18.20 26.76
CA ALA A 543 20.31 -18.00 25.76
C ALA A 543 20.35 -19.20 24.80
N PHE A 544 20.26 -18.91 23.51
CA PHE A 544 20.27 -19.93 22.43
C PHE A 544 20.82 -19.35 21.12
N THR A 545 20.96 -20.21 20.14
CA THR A 545 21.37 -19.80 18.79
C THR A 545 20.15 -19.86 17.86
N LEU A 546 19.81 -18.75 17.24
CA LEU A 546 18.79 -18.66 16.19
C LEU A 546 19.33 -19.20 14.88
N CYS A 547 18.51 -19.95 14.16
CA CYS A 547 18.73 -20.36 12.78
C CYS A 547 18.62 -19.15 11.81
N PRO A 548 19.01 -19.31 10.53
CA PRO A 548 18.81 -18.27 9.51
C PRO A 548 17.35 -17.83 9.42
N TYR A 549 17.10 -16.52 9.51
CA TYR A 549 15.75 -15.92 9.47
C TYR A 549 14.74 -16.54 10.46
N GLU A 550 15.23 -17.03 11.60
CA GLU A 550 14.35 -17.56 12.64
C GLU A 550 13.60 -16.45 13.38
N SER A 551 12.33 -16.72 13.68
CA SER A 551 11.45 -15.87 14.47
C SER A 551 10.76 -16.67 15.57
N ARG A 552 10.66 -16.10 16.78
CA ARG A 552 9.96 -16.67 17.94
C ARG A 552 9.14 -15.61 18.66
N VAL A 553 7.97 -16.01 19.14
CA VAL A 553 7.10 -15.17 19.98
C VAL A 553 6.83 -15.90 21.30
N TYR A 554 7.22 -15.28 22.40
CA TYR A 554 7.04 -15.79 23.75
C TYR A 554 6.08 -14.92 24.56
N LEU A 555 5.22 -15.53 25.38
CA LEU A 555 4.27 -14.85 26.26
C LEU A 555 4.51 -15.25 27.73
N ILE A 556 4.58 -14.26 28.60
CA ILE A 556 4.47 -14.39 30.07
C ILE A 556 3.10 -13.84 30.46
N LYS A 557 2.29 -14.68 31.12
CA LYS A 557 0.97 -14.33 31.66
C LYS A 557 1.10 -13.72 33.05
#